data_16ec4f16a8cc58b49ee9269477edfeec
#
_entry.id   16ec4f16a8cc58b49ee9269477edfeec
#
_cell.length_a   1.000
_cell.length_b   1.000
_cell.length_c   1.000
_cell.angle_alpha   90.00
_cell.angle_beta   90.00
_cell.angle_gamma   90.00
#
_symmetry.space_group_name_H-M   'P 1'
#
loop_
_entity.id
_entity.type
_entity.pdbx_description
1 polymer ?
#
loop_
_entity_poly.entity_id
_entity_poly.type
_entity_poly.pdbx_seq_one_letter_code
_entity_poly.pdbx_strand_id
1 'polypeptide(L)'
;MNENLKILVVDSEEAARGLISEIAGDISGAEVIDTAANGRIALAKLRRFPVDLILLDLKIPEMRELDTMKRIRRGYRGTDVMIVSGVEGCVDEIVGALELGAIDFIPKPADDNENSIREFRLRLMTIIGLLRSRRNFHKAKCLGNQDASGAIGVTSGLRETVAARRFDKKHSLPVPKHEKRDTCLSVFPPRIEVVAIAVSTGGPNALARVIPRLPGNLGVPILIVQHMPPSFTTSLAGSLNAKSAIKVKEATDGEEVLPNIAYIAPGGRHTLVRVRKNPDIMPVRRFIRLNSDPPENSVRPSADVLFRSLTEAYEGNILPVIMTGMGNDGMKGILAMKRKGCYCLSQTADTCTVYGMPRSVDEAALSDEKVPLERLADRIISIIQGDV
;
A
#
# COMPACT_ATOMS: atom_id res chain seq x y z
N MET A 1 -12.30 -17.16 -20.30
CA MET A 1 -11.15 -16.56 -21.02
C MET A 1 -10.68 -15.37 -20.19
N ASN A 2 -9.40 -15.31 -19.84
CA ASN A 2 -8.84 -14.15 -19.15
C ASN A 2 -8.72 -12.99 -20.18
N GLU A 3 -9.58 -11.99 -20.07
CA GLU A 3 -9.51 -10.79 -20.92
C GLU A 3 -8.21 -10.03 -20.62
N ASN A 4 -7.55 -9.52 -21.65
CA ASN A 4 -6.40 -8.65 -21.54
C ASN A 4 -6.79 -7.33 -20.86
N LEU A 5 -5.86 -6.75 -20.10
CA LEU A 5 -5.99 -5.42 -19.49
C LEU A 5 -5.84 -4.37 -20.59
N LYS A 6 -6.87 -3.57 -20.84
CA LYS A 6 -6.87 -2.52 -21.86
C LYS A 6 -6.13 -1.28 -21.39
N ILE A 7 -5.04 -0.93 -22.08
CA ILE A 7 -4.13 0.14 -21.69
C ILE A 7 -4.23 1.31 -22.65
N LEU A 8 -4.28 2.52 -22.10
CA LEU A 8 -4.10 3.79 -22.81
C LEU A 8 -2.78 4.43 -22.40
N VAL A 9 -1.88 4.69 -23.34
CA VAL A 9 -0.61 5.38 -23.08
C VAL A 9 -0.77 6.87 -23.37
N VAL A 10 -0.44 7.73 -22.40
CA VAL A 10 -0.58 9.19 -22.49
C VAL A 10 0.76 9.84 -22.23
N ASP A 11 1.36 10.37 -23.28
CA ASP A 11 2.66 11.02 -23.23
C ASP A 11 2.75 12.04 -24.38
N SER A 12 3.30 13.22 -24.13
CA SER A 12 3.44 14.26 -25.16
C SER A 12 4.58 13.94 -26.17
N GLU A 13 5.60 13.21 -25.71
CA GLU A 13 6.75 12.84 -26.51
C GLU A 13 6.47 11.57 -27.34
N GLU A 14 6.59 11.66 -28.65
CA GLU A 14 6.22 10.57 -29.56
C GLU A 14 7.11 9.34 -29.37
N ALA A 15 8.43 9.54 -29.22
CA ALA A 15 9.40 8.46 -29.00
C ALA A 15 9.11 7.70 -27.69
N ALA A 16 8.96 8.42 -26.57
CA ALA A 16 8.63 7.82 -25.28
C ALA A 16 7.28 7.10 -25.33
N ARG A 17 6.28 7.70 -25.95
CA ARG A 17 4.96 7.10 -26.14
C ARG A 17 5.01 5.80 -26.94
N GLY A 18 5.84 5.77 -28.02
CA GLY A 18 6.09 4.57 -28.83
C GLY A 18 6.76 3.46 -28.01
N LEU A 19 7.88 3.77 -27.35
CA LEU A 19 8.63 2.81 -26.51
C LEU A 19 7.77 2.23 -25.37
N ILE A 20 7.04 3.07 -24.64
CA ILE A 20 6.16 2.62 -23.57
C ILE A 20 5.06 1.70 -24.11
N SER A 21 4.49 2.03 -25.28
CA SER A 21 3.45 1.22 -25.93
C SER A 21 3.99 -0.14 -26.39
N GLU A 22 5.18 -0.20 -26.94
CA GLU A 22 5.85 -1.45 -27.32
C GLU A 22 6.09 -2.33 -26.08
N ILE A 23 6.73 -1.78 -25.06
CA ILE A 23 7.00 -2.53 -23.81
C ILE A 23 5.72 -3.05 -23.17
N ALA A 24 4.67 -2.23 -23.11
CA ALA A 24 3.39 -2.62 -22.52
C ALA A 24 2.67 -3.68 -23.36
N GLY A 25 2.73 -3.59 -24.69
CA GLY A 25 2.12 -4.54 -25.62
C GLY A 25 2.76 -5.93 -25.58
N ASP A 26 4.04 -6.02 -25.27
CA ASP A 26 4.76 -7.28 -25.11
C ASP A 26 4.43 -8.03 -23.81
N ILE A 27 3.73 -7.40 -22.86
CA ILE A 27 3.41 -8.02 -21.58
C ILE A 27 2.18 -8.92 -21.72
N SER A 28 2.33 -10.20 -21.40
CA SER A 28 1.23 -11.17 -21.44
C SER A 28 0.06 -10.72 -20.56
N GLY A 29 -1.12 -10.59 -21.18
CA GLY A 29 -2.35 -10.15 -20.53
C GLY A 29 -2.55 -8.65 -20.48
N ALA A 30 -1.76 -7.89 -21.26
CA ALA A 30 -1.96 -6.48 -21.55
C ALA A 30 -2.31 -6.30 -23.04
N GLU A 31 -3.03 -5.22 -23.33
CA GLU A 31 -3.37 -4.79 -24.68
C GLU A 31 -3.36 -3.25 -24.72
N VAL A 32 -2.42 -2.67 -25.45
CA VAL A 32 -2.43 -1.22 -25.69
C VAL A 32 -3.47 -0.93 -26.76
N ILE A 33 -4.61 -0.39 -26.34
CA ILE A 33 -5.74 -0.14 -27.25
C ILE A 33 -5.61 1.16 -28.02
N ASP A 34 -4.89 2.15 -27.43
CA ASP A 34 -4.70 3.46 -28.06
C ASP A 34 -3.63 4.27 -27.33
N THR A 35 -3.23 5.43 -27.90
CA THR A 35 -2.29 6.37 -27.30
C THR A 35 -2.84 7.80 -27.33
N ALA A 36 -2.33 8.71 -26.52
CA ALA A 36 -2.74 10.12 -26.53
C ALA A 36 -1.55 11.05 -26.28
N ALA A 37 -1.46 12.15 -27.02
CA ALA A 37 -0.38 13.11 -26.88
C ALA A 37 -0.65 14.17 -25.77
N ASN A 38 -1.87 14.25 -25.24
CA ASN A 38 -2.23 15.16 -24.15
C ASN A 38 -3.47 14.69 -23.39
N GLY A 39 -3.76 15.34 -22.26
CA GLY A 39 -4.88 14.99 -21.39
C GLY A 39 -6.25 15.16 -22.06
N ARG A 40 -6.42 16.14 -22.96
CA ARG A 40 -7.68 16.36 -23.67
C ARG A 40 -7.99 15.20 -24.63
N ILE A 41 -7.00 14.74 -25.38
CA ILE A 41 -7.12 13.58 -26.26
C ILE A 41 -7.39 12.33 -25.44
N ALA A 42 -6.68 12.13 -24.32
CA ALA A 42 -6.90 11.00 -23.41
C ALA A 42 -8.37 10.95 -22.92
N LEU A 43 -8.90 12.07 -22.43
CA LEU A 43 -10.30 12.17 -21.99
C LEU A 43 -11.31 11.93 -23.12
N ALA A 44 -11.01 12.35 -24.35
CA ALA A 44 -11.87 12.08 -25.52
C ALA A 44 -11.90 10.57 -25.85
N LYS A 45 -10.76 9.87 -25.74
CA LYS A 45 -10.63 8.42 -25.97
C LYS A 45 -11.33 7.60 -24.88
N LEU A 46 -11.24 8.03 -23.62
CA LEU A 46 -11.94 7.40 -22.49
C LEU A 46 -13.47 7.41 -22.65
N ARG A 47 -14.04 8.37 -23.41
CA ARG A 47 -15.49 8.39 -23.73
C ARG A 47 -15.88 7.35 -24.78
N ARG A 48 -14.93 6.89 -25.59
CA ARG A 48 -15.18 6.02 -26.75
C ARG A 48 -14.88 4.55 -26.45
N PHE A 49 -13.92 4.29 -25.59
CA PHE A 49 -13.42 2.93 -25.32
C PHE A 49 -13.30 2.67 -23.81
N PRO A 50 -13.65 1.45 -23.36
CA PRO A 50 -13.35 1.02 -22.00
C PRO A 50 -11.82 0.88 -21.84
N VAL A 51 -11.25 1.61 -20.90
CA VAL A 51 -9.82 1.57 -20.54
C VAL A 51 -9.69 1.07 -19.12
N ASP A 52 -8.80 0.14 -18.90
CA ASP A 52 -8.55 -0.46 -17.60
C ASP A 52 -7.41 0.20 -16.85
N LEU A 53 -6.33 0.57 -17.59
CA LEU A 53 -5.15 1.21 -17.06
C LEU A 53 -4.71 2.36 -17.99
N ILE A 54 -4.43 3.50 -17.41
CA ILE A 54 -3.76 4.61 -18.09
C ILE A 54 -2.32 4.67 -17.60
N LEU A 55 -1.36 4.65 -18.53
CA LEU A 55 0.02 5.02 -18.28
C LEU A 55 0.13 6.51 -18.60
N LEU A 56 0.26 7.36 -17.59
CA LEU A 56 0.15 8.81 -17.69
C LEU A 56 1.48 9.50 -17.40
N ASP A 57 2.03 10.22 -18.37
CA ASP A 57 3.05 11.22 -18.10
C ASP A 57 2.43 12.47 -17.48
N LEU A 58 3.14 13.10 -16.54
CA LEU A 58 2.72 14.36 -15.93
C LEU A 58 3.14 15.57 -16.77
N LYS A 59 4.23 15.50 -17.55
CA LYS A 59 4.70 16.59 -18.42
C LYS A 59 3.91 16.67 -19.74
N ILE A 60 2.57 16.75 -19.67
CA ILE A 60 1.72 16.86 -20.84
C ILE A 60 1.22 18.30 -21.03
N PRO A 61 1.30 18.88 -22.26
CA PRO A 61 0.84 20.24 -22.51
C PRO A 61 -0.68 20.39 -22.44
N GLU A 62 -1.15 21.63 -22.45
CA GLU A 62 -2.56 22.07 -22.55
C GLU A 62 -3.45 21.87 -21.31
N MET A 63 -3.05 21.10 -20.33
CA MET A 63 -3.76 20.96 -19.05
C MET A 63 -2.75 20.87 -17.92
N ARG A 64 -3.06 21.49 -16.77
CA ARG A 64 -2.26 21.24 -15.57
C ARG A 64 -2.32 19.75 -15.26
N GLU A 65 -1.18 19.18 -14.94
CA GLU A 65 -0.93 17.74 -14.78
C GLU A 65 -1.98 17.07 -13.86
N LEU A 66 -2.25 17.68 -12.72
CA LEU A 66 -3.22 17.16 -11.75
C LEU A 66 -4.68 17.34 -12.19
N ASP A 67 -4.99 18.23 -13.15
CA ASP A 67 -6.37 18.42 -13.62
C ASP A 67 -6.84 17.27 -14.53
N THR A 68 -5.94 16.70 -15.32
CA THR A 68 -6.21 15.47 -16.08
C THR A 68 -6.55 14.34 -15.10
N MET A 69 -5.73 14.16 -14.06
CA MET A 69 -5.93 13.16 -13.03
C MET A 69 -7.27 13.33 -12.29
N LYS A 70 -7.62 14.57 -11.87
CA LYS A 70 -8.91 14.88 -11.21
C LYS A 70 -10.10 14.54 -12.10
N ARG A 71 -10.03 14.85 -13.41
CA ARG A 71 -11.12 14.55 -14.36
C ARG A 71 -11.27 13.04 -14.58
N ILE A 72 -10.17 12.29 -14.70
CA ILE A 72 -10.19 10.83 -14.80
C ILE A 72 -10.87 10.26 -13.55
N ARG A 73 -10.45 10.67 -12.34
CA ARG A 73 -11.02 10.16 -11.09
C ARG A 73 -12.50 10.47 -10.89
N ARG A 74 -12.98 11.62 -11.38
CA ARG A 74 -14.41 11.99 -11.30
C ARG A 74 -15.26 11.20 -12.28
N GLY A 75 -14.78 11.00 -13.52
CA GLY A 75 -15.57 10.44 -14.62
C GLY A 75 -15.40 8.94 -14.84
N TYR A 76 -14.26 8.36 -14.45
CA TYR A 76 -13.84 6.99 -14.82
C TYR A 76 -13.32 6.21 -13.63
N ARG A 77 -14.19 5.97 -12.64
CA ARG A 77 -13.83 5.30 -11.36
C ARG A 77 -13.28 3.88 -11.52
N GLY A 78 -13.63 3.20 -12.62
CA GLY A 78 -13.17 1.84 -12.93
C GLY A 78 -11.82 1.77 -13.65
N THR A 79 -11.25 2.93 -14.02
CA THR A 79 -9.96 3.01 -14.73
C THR A 79 -8.85 3.32 -13.73
N ASP A 80 -7.82 2.50 -13.70
CA ASP A 80 -6.62 2.76 -12.91
C ASP A 80 -5.68 3.72 -13.63
N VAL A 81 -4.90 4.48 -12.87
CA VAL A 81 -3.88 5.38 -13.42
C VAL A 81 -2.54 5.07 -12.77
N MET A 82 -1.54 4.82 -13.60
CA MET A 82 -0.13 4.68 -13.24
C MET A 82 0.60 5.90 -13.79
N ILE A 83 1.40 6.54 -12.94
CA ILE A 83 2.25 7.64 -13.39
C ILE A 83 3.52 7.07 -14.01
N VAL A 84 3.85 7.53 -15.21
CA VAL A 84 5.08 7.21 -15.93
C VAL A 84 5.74 8.53 -16.33
N SER A 85 6.68 9.01 -15.57
CA SER A 85 7.28 10.35 -15.76
C SER A 85 8.75 10.38 -15.41
N GLY A 86 9.47 11.37 -15.93
CA GLY A 86 10.82 11.66 -15.45
C GLY A 86 10.79 12.10 -13.98
N VAL A 87 11.84 11.74 -13.20
CA VAL A 87 11.90 12.05 -11.76
C VAL A 87 12.33 13.48 -11.50
N GLU A 88 13.13 14.06 -12.39
CA GLU A 88 13.74 15.37 -12.18
C GLU A 88 12.70 16.50 -12.20
N GLY A 89 12.60 17.22 -11.09
CA GLY A 89 11.78 18.41 -10.95
C GLY A 89 10.26 18.19 -10.84
N CYS A 90 9.79 16.95 -10.68
CA CYS A 90 8.35 16.63 -10.64
C CYS A 90 7.91 15.84 -9.41
N VAL A 91 8.70 15.82 -8.33
CA VAL A 91 8.39 14.99 -7.15
C VAL A 91 7.06 15.39 -6.50
N ASP A 92 6.80 16.68 -6.34
CA ASP A 92 5.58 17.16 -5.70
C ASP A 92 4.33 16.87 -6.55
N GLU A 93 4.44 16.99 -7.88
CA GLU A 93 3.37 16.66 -8.81
C GLU A 93 3.09 15.14 -8.81
N ILE A 94 4.14 14.31 -8.78
CA ILE A 94 3.99 12.86 -8.69
C ILE A 94 3.30 12.48 -7.37
N VAL A 95 3.75 13.03 -6.24
CA VAL A 95 3.12 12.79 -4.93
C VAL A 95 1.66 13.27 -4.95
N GLY A 96 1.39 14.44 -5.51
CA GLY A 96 0.03 14.95 -5.69
C GLY A 96 -0.85 14.02 -6.54
N ALA A 97 -0.33 13.45 -7.62
CA ALA A 97 -1.05 12.48 -8.45
C ALA A 97 -1.32 11.17 -7.70
N LEU A 98 -0.36 10.68 -6.92
CA LEU A 98 -0.51 9.50 -6.07
C LEU A 98 -1.59 9.72 -5.00
N GLU A 99 -1.60 10.86 -4.33
CA GLU A 99 -2.64 11.22 -3.34
C GLU A 99 -4.04 11.34 -3.99
N LEU A 100 -4.12 11.81 -5.24
CA LEU A 100 -5.36 11.84 -6.01
C LEU A 100 -5.82 10.45 -6.49
N GLY A 101 -5.03 9.40 -6.24
CA GLY A 101 -5.40 8.02 -6.49
C GLY A 101 -4.71 7.39 -7.69
N ALA A 102 -3.60 7.90 -8.20
CA ALA A 102 -2.72 7.10 -9.03
C ALA A 102 -2.25 5.90 -8.19
N ILE A 103 -2.21 4.72 -8.82
CA ILE A 103 -1.90 3.48 -8.09
C ILE A 103 -0.44 3.40 -7.67
N ASP A 104 0.45 3.87 -8.54
CA ASP A 104 1.89 3.92 -8.29
C ASP A 104 2.58 4.84 -9.31
N PHE A 105 3.90 4.92 -9.21
CA PHE A 105 4.79 5.67 -10.10
C PHE A 105 5.92 4.77 -10.60
N ILE A 106 6.23 4.85 -11.90
CA ILE A 106 7.40 4.23 -12.52
C ILE A 106 8.19 5.31 -13.26
N PRO A 107 9.52 5.44 -13.04
CA PRO A 107 10.34 6.32 -13.86
C PRO A 107 10.24 5.93 -15.34
N LYS A 108 10.21 6.93 -16.23
CA LYS A 108 10.31 6.67 -17.68
C LYS A 108 11.58 5.88 -17.99
N PRO A 109 11.52 4.88 -18.90
CA PRO A 109 12.72 4.21 -19.37
C PRO A 109 13.58 5.22 -20.16
N ALA A 110 14.89 5.17 -19.97
CA ALA A 110 15.83 5.94 -20.80
C ALA A 110 16.03 5.20 -22.12
N ASP A 111 15.90 5.91 -23.24
CA ASP A 111 15.84 5.34 -24.59
C ASP A 111 17.02 4.41 -24.96
N ASP A 112 18.23 4.71 -24.46
CA ASP A 112 19.45 3.96 -24.78
C ASP A 112 19.95 3.06 -23.63
N ASN A 113 19.16 2.86 -22.57
CA ASN A 113 19.59 2.12 -21.39
C ASN A 113 18.79 0.83 -21.21
N GLU A 114 19.34 -0.29 -21.68
CA GLU A 114 18.72 -1.62 -21.56
C GLU A 114 18.34 -2.01 -20.12
N ASN A 115 19.12 -1.60 -19.12
CA ASN A 115 18.81 -1.87 -17.71
C ASN A 115 17.57 -1.08 -17.26
N SER A 116 17.44 0.18 -17.68
CA SER A 116 16.28 1.02 -17.40
C SER A 116 15.01 0.44 -18.04
N ILE A 117 15.10 0.02 -19.29
CA ILE A 117 14.00 -0.64 -20.02
C ILE A 117 13.59 -1.94 -19.33
N ARG A 118 14.57 -2.76 -18.93
CA ARG A 118 14.32 -4.00 -18.22
C ARG A 118 13.63 -3.77 -16.86
N GLU A 119 14.09 -2.80 -16.10
CA GLU A 119 13.48 -2.45 -14.80
C GLU A 119 12.06 -1.93 -14.98
N PHE A 120 11.84 -1.04 -15.95
CA PHE A 120 10.50 -0.55 -16.29
C PHE A 120 9.56 -1.70 -16.67
N ARG A 121 9.98 -2.61 -17.56
CA ARG A 121 9.22 -3.79 -17.97
C ARG A 121 8.85 -4.68 -16.78
N LEU A 122 9.79 -4.98 -15.89
CA LEU A 122 9.54 -5.81 -14.71
C LEU A 122 8.52 -5.18 -13.75
N ARG A 123 8.64 -3.88 -13.48
CA ARG A 123 7.69 -3.15 -12.63
C ARG A 123 6.30 -3.12 -13.25
N LEU A 124 6.20 -2.79 -14.54
CA LEU A 124 4.94 -2.75 -15.27
C LEU A 124 4.27 -4.13 -15.31
N MET A 125 5.02 -5.19 -15.61
CA MET A 125 4.55 -6.58 -15.56
C MET A 125 3.93 -6.95 -14.21
N THR A 126 4.62 -6.59 -13.13
CA THR A 126 4.17 -6.85 -11.77
C THR A 126 2.83 -6.18 -11.50
N ILE A 127 2.70 -4.90 -11.87
CA ILE A 127 1.47 -4.12 -11.64
C ILE A 127 0.31 -4.65 -12.50
N ILE A 128 0.55 -4.95 -13.76
CA ILE A 128 -0.46 -5.57 -14.65
C ILE A 128 -0.97 -6.89 -14.04
N GLY A 129 -0.06 -7.73 -13.52
CA GLY A 129 -0.42 -8.98 -12.84
C GLY A 129 -1.31 -8.76 -11.63
N LEU A 130 -1.00 -7.77 -10.80
CA LEU A 130 -1.79 -7.40 -9.61
C LEU A 130 -3.17 -6.86 -9.99
N LEU A 131 -3.26 -5.99 -10.98
CA LEU A 131 -4.54 -5.42 -11.44
C LEU A 131 -5.47 -6.50 -12.03
N ARG A 132 -4.90 -7.43 -12.80
CA ARG A 132 -5.65 -8.60 -13.32
C ARG A 132 -6.19 -9.48 -12.18
N SER A 133 -5.36 -9.76 -11.19
CA SER A 133 -5.76 -10.56 -10.01
C SER A 133 -6.89 -9.88 -9.23
N ARG A 134 -6.79 -8.56 -9.02
CA ARG A 134 -7.84 -7.76 -8.35
C ARG A 134 -9.16 -7.81 -9.14
N ARG A 135 -9.14 -7.64 -10.46
CA ARG A 135 -10.34 -7.70 -11.31
C ARG A 135 -11.01 -9.07 -11.27
N ASN A 136 -10.22 -10.13 -11.33
CA ASN A 136 -10.75 -11.49 -11.23
C ASN A 136 -11.43 -11.74 -9.88
N PHE A 137 -10.86 -11.22 -8.79
CA PHE A 137 -11.46 -11.30 -7.46
C PHE A 137 -12.80 -10.56 -7.38
N HIS A 138 -12.89 -9.35 -7.92
CA HIS A 138 -14.15 -8.58 -7.95
C HIS A 138 -15.20 -9.25 -8.85
N LYS A 139 -14.84 -9.74 -10.03
CA LYS A 139 -15.76 -10.51 -10.90
C LYS A 139 -16.30 -11.75 -10.20
N ALA A 140 -15.46 -12.53 -9.51
CA ALA A 140 -15.87 -13.72 -8.77
C ALA A 140 -16.85 -13.38 -7.61
N LYS A 141 -16.60 -12.27 -6.89
CA LYS A 141 -17.49 -11.81 -5.81
C LYS A 141 -18.86 -11.37 -6.34
N CYS A 142 -18.91 -10.72 -7.50
CA CYS A 142 -20.19 -10.32 -8.13
C CYS A 142 -21.01 -11.51 -8.63
N LEU A 143 -20.35 -12.56 -9.17
CA LEU A 143 -21.02 -13.77 -9.63
C LEU A 143 -21.54 -14.63 -8.46
N GLY A 144 -20.78 -14.76 -7.38
CA GLY A 144 -21.18 -15.51 -6.18
C GLY A 144 -22.37 -14.90 -5.41
N ASN A 145 -22.66 -13.60 -5.57
CA ASN A 145 -23.82 -12.96 -4.96
C ASN A 145 -25.12 -13.08 -5.78
N GLN A 146 -25.03 -13.51 -7.04
CA GLN A 146 -26.25 -13.74 -7.87
C GLN A 146 -26.88 -15.11 -7.62
N ASP A 147 -26.11 -16.08 -7.17
CA ASP A 147 -26.62 -17.45 -6.88
C ASP A 147 -27.26 -17.60 -5.47
N ALA A 148 -27.12 -16.58 -4.61
CA ALA A 148 -27.67 -16.62 -3.26
C ALA A 148 -29.12 -16.11 -3.11
N SER A 149 -29.74 -15.63 -4.20
CA SER A 149 -31.13 -15.08 -4.17
C SER A 149 -32.19 -15.95 -4.87
N GLY A 150 -31.86 -17.18 -5.21
CA GLY A 150 -32.84 -18.05 -5.87
C GLY A 150 -32.51 -19.54 -5.70
N ALA A 151 -33.07 -20.15 -4.69
CA ALA A 151 -33.71 -21.48 -4.70
C ALA A 151 -33.61 -22.16 -3.33
N ILE A 152 -34.73 -22.21 -2.63
CA ILE A 152 -35.09 -23.28 -1.71
C ILE A 152 -35.52 -24.46 -2.60
N GLY A 153 -34.87 -25.60 -2.51
CA GLY A 153 -35.32 -26.79 -3.22
C GLY A 153 -34.25 -27.87 -3.32
N VAL A 154 -34.23 -28.75 -2.31
CA VAL A 154 -33.96 -30.20 -2.28
C VAL A 154 -33.41 -30.84 -3.59
N THR A 155 -32.25 -31.44 -3.56
CA THR A 155 -32.04 -32.91 -3.70
C THR A 155 -30.54 -33.29 -3.73
N SER A 156 -30.30 -34.41 -3.13
CA SER A 156 -29.07 -35.21 -3.00
C SER A 156 -28.42 -35.64 -4.32
N GLY A 157 -27.10 -35.74 -4.29
CA GLY A 157 -26.37 -36.75 -5.07
C GLY A 157 -25.56 -36.22 -6.24
N LEU A 158 -24.28 -36.29 -6.09
CA LEU A 158 -23.32 -36.99 -6.93
C LEU A 158 -21.90 -36.45 -6.70
N ARG A 159 -21.06 -37.34 -6.17
CA ARG A 159 -19.59 -37.20 -6.17
C ARG A 159 -19.09 -37.47 -7.58
N GLU A 160 -18.27 -36.63 -8.13
CA GLU A 160 -17.24 -37.04 -9.09
C GLU A 160 -16.04 -36.06 -9.12
N THR A 161 -14.96 -36.59 -8.73
CA THR A 161 -13.53 -36.50 -9.04
C THR A 161 -13.10 -35.42 -10.07
N VAL A 162 -12.30 -34.45 -9.64
CA VAL A 162 -11.31 -33.77 -10.48
C VAL A 162 -9.92 -33.96 -9.86
N ALA A 163 -9.05 -34.58 -10.65
CA ALA A 163 -7.70 -34.98 -10.31
C ALA A 163 -6.80 -33.79 -10.00
N ALA A 164 -6.30 -33.75 -8.78
CA ALA A 164 -5.23 -32.84 -8.37
C ALA A 164 -3.89 -33.35 -8.91
N ARG A 165 -3.22 -32.56 -9.74
CA ARG A 165 -1.81 -32.78 -10.09
C ARG A 165 -0.94 -32.55 -8.86
N ARG A 166 -0.22 -33.59 -8.47
CA ARG A 166 0.78 -33.61 -7.41
C ARG A 166 1.94 -32.70 -7.79
N PHE A 167 2.19 -31.66 -6.98
CA PHE A 167 3.48 -30.99 -6.90
C PHE A 167 4.30 -31.63 -5.79
N ASP A 168 5.54 -31.97 -6.12
CA ASP A 168 6.48 -32.70 -5.26
C ASP A 168 6.80 -31.91 -3.99
N LYS A 169 6.52 -32.54 -2.85
CA LYS A 169 6.95 -32.11 -1.52
C LYS A 169 8.38 -32.57 -1.28
N LYS A 170 9.36 -31.69 -1.39
CA LYS A 170 10.62 -31.84 -0.63
C LYS A 170 11.10 -30.47 -0.15
N HIS A 171 11.26 -30.36 1.17
CA HIS A 171 11.69 -29.26 2.03
C HIS A 171 10.56 -28.43 2.65
N SER A 172 9.76 -29.06 3.47
CA SER A 172 9.00 -28.38 4.52
C SER A 172 9.71 -28.57 5.87
N LEU A 173 10.16 -27.49 6.45
CA LEU A 173 10.51 -27.44 7.87
C LEU A 173 9.25 -27.77 8.70
N PRO A 174 9.38 -28.46 9.84
CA PRO A 174 8.23 -28.86 10.64
C PRO A 174 7.54 -27.63 11.22
N VAL A 175 6.29 -27.41 10.81
CA VAL A 175 5.40 -26.45 11.47
C VAL A 175 5.00 -27.06 12.81
N PRO A 176 5.19 -26.37 13.96
CA PRO A 176 4.71 -26.86 15.24
C PRO A 176 3.18 -27.05 15.17
N LYS A 177 2.71 -28.22 15.54
CA LYS A 177 1.26 -28.49 15.69
C LYS A 177 0.72 -27.52 16.73
N HIS A 178 -0.07 -26.56 16.29
CA HIS A 178 -0.85 -25.71 17.19
C HIS A 178 -1.85 -26.59 17.93
N GLU A 179 -1.62 -26.76 19.24
CA GLU A 179 -2.69 -27.12 20.18
C GLU A 179 -3.81 -26.06 20.01
N LYS A 180 -5.04 -26.56 19.97
CA LYS A 180 -6.23 -25.72 19.99
C LYS A 180 -6.15 -24.84 21.27
N ARG A 181 -5.67 -23.62 21.12
CA ARG A 181 -5.86 -22.61 22.14
C ARG A 181 -7.32 -22.22 22.11
N ASP A 182 -7.94 -22.39 23.25
CA ASP A 182 -9.24 -21.82 23.60
C ASP A 182 -9.32 -20.39 23.09
N THR A 183 -10.50 -20.01 22.61
CA THR A 183 -10.90 -18.67 22.19
C THR A 183 -10.39 -17.63 23.19
N CYS A 184 -9.16 -17.19 23.00
CA CYS A 184 -8.65 -16.02 23.70
C CYS A 184 -9.43 -14.85 23.12
N LEU A 185 -10.41 -14.34 23.88
CA LEU A 185 -10.97 -13.02 23.66
C LEU A 185 -9.78 -12.09 23.47
N SER A 186 -9.67 -11.45 22.32
CA SER A 186 -8.61 -10.51 22.02
C SER A 186 -8.71 -9.37 23.04
N VAL A 187 -7.94 -9.49 24.12
CA VAL A 187 -7.90 -8.44 25.14
C VAL A 187 -7.09 -7.30 24.51
N PHE A 188 -7.74 -6.16 24.34
CA PHE A 188 -7.04 -4.93 23.93
C PHE A 188 -5.92 -4.66 24.94
N PRO A 189 -4.73 -4.23 24.47
CA PRO A 189 -3.70 -3.80 25.39
C PRO A 189 -4.26 -2.67 26.25
N PRO A 190 -3.95 -2.64 27.55
CA PRO A 190 -4.57 -1.72 28.50
C PRO A 190 -4.32 -0.24 28.15
N ARG A 191 -3.33 0.05 27.32
CA ARG A 191 -3.02 1.40 26.85
C ARG A 191 -2.20 1.35 25.59
N ILE A 192 -2.66 2.00 24.52
CA ILE A 192 -1.83 2.24 23.32
C ILE A 192 -0.89 3.42 23.59
N GLU A 193 0.40 3.24 23.34
CA GLU A 193 1.43 4.28 23.47
C GLU A 193 2.00 4.74 22.12
N VAL A 194 1.76 3.98 21.05
CA VAL A 194 2.22 4.30 19.69
C VAL A 194 1.38 3.60 18.63
N VAL A 195 1.12 4.28 17.52
CA VAL A 195 0.56 3.69 16.30
C VAL A 195 1.69 3.44 15.30
N ALA A 196 1.72 2.25 14.70
CA ALA A 196 2.72 1.86 13.72
C ALA A 196 2.03 1.50 12.39
N ILE A 197 2.23 2.28 11.34
CA ILE A 197 1.57 2.09 10.04
C ILE A 197 2.59 1.58 9.02
N ALA A 198 2.25 0.50 8.30
CA ALA A 198 2.99 0.05 7.14
C ALA A 198 2.12 0.07 5.89
N VAL A 199 2.67 0.64 4.82
CA VAL A 199 1.93 0.89 3.57
C VAL A 199 2.90 1.00 2.38
N SER A 200 2.42 0.66 1.16
CA SER A 200 3.25 0.65 -0.06
C SER A 200 2.45 1.16 -1.27
N THR A 201 2.27 0.36 -2.31
CA THR A 201 1.49 0.71 -3.52
C THR A 201 0.05 1.13 -3.17
N GLY A 202 -0.38 2.30 -3.65
CA GLY A 202 -1.63 2.95 -3.26
C GLY A 202 -1.58 3.65 -1.90
N GLY A 203 -0.42 3.61 -1.24
CA GLY A 203 -0.21 4.17 0.10
C GLY A 203 -0.42 5.67 0.21
N PRO A 204 0.15 6.50 -0.67
CA PRO A 204 -0.05 7.95 -0.60
C PRO A 204 -1.52 8.35 -0.62
N ASN A 205 -2.34 7.72 -1.48
CA ASN A 205 -3.79 7.93 -1.48
C ASN A 205 -4.45 7.47 -0.18
N ALA A 206 -4.08 6.31 0.32
CA ALA A 206 -4.63 5.76 1.55
C ALA A 206 -4.27 6.65 2.76
N LEU A 207 -3.01 7.09 2.87
CA LEU A 207 -2.55 8.01 3.92
C LEU A 207 -3.25 9.37 3.82
N ALA A 208 -3.44 9.92 2.62
CA ALA A 208 -4.16 11.18 2.38
C ALA A 208 -5.65 11.12 2.79
N ARG A 209 -6.21 9.91 2.94
CA ARG A 209 -7.59 9.71 3.43
C ARG A 209 -7.68 9.41 4.93
N VAL A 210 -6.62 8.88 5.52
CA VAL A 210 -6.59 8.49 6.94
C VAL A 210 -5.99 9.60 7.81
N ILE A 211 -4.78 10.08 7.49
CA ILE A 211 -4.02 10.98 8.37
C ILE A 211 -4.73 12.33 8.62
N PRO A 212 -5.35 13.00 7.62
CA PRO A 212 -6.07 14.26 7.86
C PRO A 212 -7.31 14.15 8.76
N ARG A 213 -7.81 12.93 8.97
CA ARG A 213 -8.96 12.68 9.87
C ARG A 213 -8.56 12.45 11.32
N LEU A 214 -7.27 12.32 11.59
CA LEU A 214 -6.76 12.16 12.96
C LEU A 214 -6.69 13.53 13.65
N PRO A 215 -7.10 13.61 14.93
CA PRO A 215 -7.08 14.86 15.68
C PRO A 215 -5.66 15.29 16.02
N GLY A 216 -5.43 16.60 16.13
CA GLY A 216 -4.13 17.17 16.52
C GLY A 216 -3.69 16.80 17.93
N ASN A 217 -4.61 16.37 18.79
CA ASN A 217 -4.39 15.94 20.17
C ASN A 217 -4.64 14.43 20.36
N LEU A 218 -4.17 13.62 19.44
CA LEU A 218 -4.36 12.14 19.46
C LEU A 218 -3.82 11.48 20.75
N GLY A 219 -2.83 12.09 21.41
CA GLY A 219 -2.23 11.61 22.66
C GLY A 219 -1.04 10.67 22.49
N VAL A 220 -0.84 10.11 21.29
CA VAL A 220 0.25 9.17 20.99
C VAL A 220 0.99 9.56 19.69
N PRO A 221 2.25 9.16 19.50
CA PRO A 221 2.94 9.29 18.22
C PRO A 221 2.45 8.27 17.21
N ILE A 222 2.65 8.59 15.92
CA ILE A 222 2.44 7.68 14.80
C ILE A 222 3.77 7.52 14.05
N LEU A 223 4.20 6.29 13.79
CA LEU A 223 5.35 6.02 12.94
C LEU A 223 4.88 5.28 11.69
N ILE A 224 5.25 5.81 10.51
CA ILE A 224 4.74 5.37 9.22
C ILE A 224 5.91 4.92 8.35
N VAL A 225 5.86 3.67 7.86
CA VAL A 225 6.70 3.20 6.77
C VAL A 225 5.86 3.21 5.49
N GLN A 226 6.20 4.10 4.58
CA GLN A 226 5.77 4.11 3.19
C GLN A 226 6.95 3.74 2.31
N HIS A 227 6.83 2.71 1.50
CA HIS A 227 7.87 2.32 0.55
C HIS A 227 7.92 3.33 -0.59
N MET A 228 8.83 4.30 -0.49
CA MET A 228 9.08 5.34 -1.48
C MET A 228 10.56 5.71 -1.50
N PRO A 229 11.09 6.21 -2.64
CA PRO A 229 12.44 6.73 -2.71
C PRO A 229 12.66 7.96 -1.80
N PRO A 230 13.92 8.34 -1.50
CA PRO A 230 14.25 9.64 -0.93
C PRO A 230 13.60 10.78 -1.73
N SER A 231 13.44 11.95 -1.15
CA SER A 231 12.70 13.11 -1.66
C SER A 231 11.18 12.94 -1.75
N PHE A 232 10.68 11.78 -2.16
CA PHE A 232 9.24 11.49 -2.20
C PHE A 232 8.64 11.41 -0.80
N THR A 233 9.37 10.85 0.17
CA THR A 233 8.93 10.77 1.56
C THR A 233 8.88 12.15 2.22
N THR A 234 9.81 13.05 1.88
CA THR A 234 9.81 14.45 2.32
C THR A 234 8.61 15.21 1.74
N SER A 235 8.36 15.09 0.43
CA SER A 235 7.22 15.71 -0.26
C SER A 235 5.89 15.19 0.30
N LEU A 236 5.75 13.88 0.50
CA LEU A 236 4.55 13.27 1.10
C LEU A 236 4.31 13.80 2.51
N ALA A 237 5.36 13.91 3.34
CA ALA A 237 5.25 14.45 4.68
C ALA A 237 4.75 15.91 4.65
N GLY A 238 5.29 16.74 3.78
CA GLY A 238 4.87 18.14 3.58
C GLY A 238 3.41 18.23 3.13
N SER A 239 3.02 17.43 2.14
CA SER A 239 1.66 17.42 1.61
C SER A 239 0.63 16.96 2.66
N LEU A 240 0.93 15.90 3.41
CA LEU A 240 0.05 15.42 4.48
C LEU A 240 -0.04 16.44 5.63
N ASN A 241 1.09 17.06 6.01
CA ASN A 241 1.11 18.08 7.06
C ASN A 241 0.20 19.29 6.72
N ALA A 242 0.20 19.72 5.46
CA ALA A 242 -0.62 20.84 5.00
C ALA A 242 -2.14 20.55 5.07
N LYS A 243 -2.55 19.28 5.14
CA LYS A 243 -3.95 18.83 5.11
C LYS A 243 -4.45 18.30 6.46
N SER A 244 -3.56 18.16 7.46
CA SER A 244 -3.84 17.44 8.70
C SER A 244 -3.82 18.37 9.91
N ALA A 245 -4.66 18.07 10.90
CA ALA A 245 -4.60 18.72 12.22
C ALA A 245 -3.43 18.16 13.05
N ILE A 246 -3.11 16.87 12.92
CA ILE A 246 -1.92 16.27 13.51
C ILE A 246 -0.67 16.73 12.74
N LYS A 247 0.41 17.05 13.46
CA LYS A 247 1.68 17.40 12.81
C LYS A 247 2.26 16.21 12.08
N VAL A 248 2.64 16.37 10.80
CA VAL A 248 3.28 15.32 10.00
C VAL A 248 4.67 15.79 9.56
N LYS A 249 5.66 14.94 9.69
CA LYS A 249 7.04 15.24 9.25
C LYS A 249 7.79 13.98 8.84
N GLU A 250 8.81 14.12 8.02
CA GLU A 250 9.79 13.07 7.83
C GLU A 250 10.64 12.91 9.08
N ALA A 251 10.95 11.66 9.45
CA ALA A 251 11.71 11.32 10.63
C ALA A 251 13.18 11.73 10.50
N THR A 252 13.77 12.28 11.57
CA THR A 252 15.16 12.70 11.64
C THR A 252 15.96 11.85 12.64
N ASP A 253 17.20 11.53 12.32
CA ASP A 253 18.05 10.74 13.23
C ASP A 253 18.30 11.46 14.56
N GLY A 254 18.15 10.74 15.65
CA GLY A 254 18.39 11.25 17.00
C GLY A 254 17.25 12.09 17.60
N GLU A 255 16.17 12.37 16.88
CA GLU A 255 15.04 13.12 17.43
C GLU A 255 14.20 12.28 18.41
N GLU A 256 13.61 12.96 19.39
CA GLU A 256 12.72 12.34 20.36
C GLU A 256 11.35 12.05 19.72
N VAL A 257 10.80 10.88 20.00
CA VAL A 257 9.45 10.50 19.57
C VAL A 257 8.43 11.13 20.52
N LEU A 258 7.74 12.13 20.03
CA LEU A 258 6.77 12.92 20.82
C LEU A 258 5.33 12.55 20.43
N PRO A 259 4.37 12.60 21.37
CA PRO A 259 2.95 12.41 21.07
C PRO A 259 2.43 13.48 20.10
N ASN A 260 1.34 13.19 19.43
CA ASN A 260 0.66 14.07 18.48
C ASN A 260 1.49 14.44 17.23
N ILE A 261 2.48 13.63 16.90
CA ILE A 261 3.28 13.76 15.68
C ILE A 261 3.25 12.46 14.89
N ALA A 262 3.02 12.54 13.61
CA ALA A 262 3.17 11.46 12.65
C ALA A 262 4.53 11.58 11.94
N TYR A 263 5.37 10.58 12.12
CA TYR A 263 6.72 10.50 11.56
C TYR A 263 6.72 9.55 10.35
N ILE A 264 7.08 10.06 9.17
CA ILE A 264 7.28 9.25 7.97
C ILE A 264 8.74 8.80 7.92
N ALA A 265 8.98 7.52 7.80
CA ALA A 265 10.32 6.95 7.63
C ALA A 265 10.95 7.46 6.32
N PRO A 266 12.16 8.04 6.33
CA PRO A 266 12.80 8.56 5.13
C PRO A 266 13.15 7.44 4.14
N GLY A 267 12.91 7.67 2.86
CA GLY A 267 13.31 6.78 1.80
C GLY A 267 14.81 6.51 1.80
N GLY A 268 15.21 5.29 1.46
CA GLY A 268 16.62 4.90 1.40
C GLY A 268 17.30 4.64 2.75
N ARG A 269 16.59 4.79 3.89
CA ARG A 269 17.10 4.49 5.24
C ARG A 269 16.08 3.70 6.05
N HIS A 270 16.54 2.79 6.88
CA HIS A 270 15.68 2.15 7.89
C HIS A 270 15.48 3.07 9.08
N THR A 271 14.26 3.07 9.62
CA THR A 271 13.88 3.80 10.83
C THR A 271 13.68 2.82 11.97
N LEU A 272 14.29 3.10 13.11
CA LEU A 272 14.16 2.34 14.35
C LEU A 272 13.85 3.30 15.50
N VAL A 273 13.29 2.76 16.57
CA VAL A 273 13.12 3.48 17.84
C VAL A 273 14.02 2.86 18.91
N ARG A 274 14.73 3.70 19.63
CA ARG A 274 15.61 3.30 20.74
C ARG A 274 15.22 4.00 22.02
N VAL A 275 15.29 3.26 23.12
CA VAL A 275 15.07 3.78 24.47
C VAL A 275 16.39 4.29 25.04
N ARG A 276 16.43 5.51 25.54
CA ARG A 276 17.50 5.97 26.43
C ARG A 276 17.07 5.71 27.87
N LYS A 277 17.66 4.68 28.46
CA LYS A 277 17.49 4.41 29.88
C LYS A 277 18.35 5.40 30.67
N ASN A 278 17.73 6.36 31.31
CA ASN A 278 18.36 7.10 32.41
C ASN A 278 17.58 6.72 33.67
N PRO A 279 18.21 6.04 34.64
CA PRO A 279 17.54 5.59 35.88
C PRO A 279 16.84 6.74 36.63
N ASP A 280 17.35 7.96 36.47
CA ASP A 280 16.89 9.13 37.22
C ASP A 280 15.82 9.95 36.50
N ILE A 281 15.43 9.59 35.28
CA ILE A 281 14.47 10.36 34.47
C ILE A 281 13.24 9.48 34.12
N MET A 282 12.12 9.83 34.71
CA MET A 282 10.79 9.36 34.30
C MET A 282 10.03 10.53 33.64
N PRO A 283 9.36 10.39 32.52
CA PRO A 283 9.05 9.15 31.78
C PRO A 283 10.18 8.66 30.87
N VAL A 284 10.10 7.40 30.46
CA VAL A 284 11.03 6.77 29.52
C VAL A 284 11.03 7.52 28.19
N ARG A 285 12.21 8.03 27.79
CA ARG A 285 12.35 8.77 26.53
C ARG A 285 12.74 7.84 25.38
N ARG A 286 12.10 8.02 24.23
CA ARG A 286 12.29 7.22 23.02
C ARG A 286 12.78 8.10 21.89
N PHE A 287 13.75 7.61 21.11
CA PHE A 287 14.41 8.40 20.06
C PHE A 287 14.45 7.62 18.75
N ILE A 288 14.27 8.33 17.65
CA ILE A 288 14.43 7.80 16.30
C ILE A 288 15.91 7.53 16.03
N ARG A 289 16.18 6.39 15.42
CA ARG A 289 17.49 6.06 14.85
C ARG A 289 17.32 5.65 13.40
N LEU A 290 18.10 6.28 12.55
CA LEU A 290 18.15 5.96 11.12
C LEU A 290 19.44 5.19 10.83
N ASN A 291 19.35 4.12 10.03
CA ASN A 291 20.52 3.39 9.55
C ASN A 291 20.44 3.09 8.04
N SER A 292 21.55 2.66 7.47
CA SER A 292 21.67 2.29 6.06
C SER A 292 21.99 0.80 5.89
N ASP A 293 21.55 -0.03 6.84
CA ASP A 293 21.65 -1.48 6.72
C ASP A 293 21.04 -1.97 5.40
N PRO A 294 21.43 -3.14 4.89
CA PRO A 294 20.90 -3.69 3.65
C PRO A 294 19.36 -3.72 3.64
N PRO A 295 18.72 -3.54 2.47
CA PRO A 295 17.28 -3.64 2.34
C PRO A 295 16.75 -4.96 2.92
N GLU A 296 15.68 -4.91 3.70
CA GLU A 296 14.92 -6.08 4.15
C GLU A 296 13.64 -6.21 3.32
N ASN A 297 13.29 -7.43 2.90
CA ASN A 297 12.21 -7.68 1.93
C ASN A 297 12.37 -6.89 0.61
N SER A 298 13.62 -6.61 0.22
CA SER A 298 13.99 -5.80 -0.96
C SER A 298 13.59 -4.32 -0.86
N VAL A 299 13.22 -3.82 0.32
CA VAL A 299 12.81 -2.43 0.56
C VAL A 299 13.60 -1.76 1.68
N ARG A 300 13.79 -0.45 1.55
CA ARG A 300 14.36 0.43 2.56
C ARG A 300 13.75 1.84 2.43
N PRO A 301 12.91 2.26 3.41
CA PRO A 301 12.65 1.68 4.73
C PRO A 301 11.88 0.36 4.66
N SER A 302 12.05 -0.51 5.70
CA SER A 302 11.25 -1.71 5.91
C SER A 302 10.41 -1.57 7.18
N ALA A 303 9.14 -2.00 7.08
CA ALA A 303 8.23 -2.04 8.21
C ALA A 303 8.64 -3.10 9.24
N ASP A 304 9.15 -4.24 8.79
CA ASP A 304 9.63 -5.28 9.70
C ASP A 304 10.76 -4.77 10.62
N VAL A 305 11.68 -3.95 10.11
CA VAL A 305 12.75 -3.33 10.89
C VAL A 305 12.18 -2.37 11.94
N LEU A 306 11.28 -1.46 11.54
CA LEU A 306 10.63 -0.53 12.47
C LEU A 306 9.85 -1.29 13.53
N PHE A 307 9.01 -2.23 13.15
CA PHE A 307 8.09 -2.94 14.04
C PHE A 307 8.82 -3.76 15.09
N ARG A 308 9.92 -4.43 14.73
CA ARG A 308 10.78 -5.12 15.73
C ARG A 308 11.34 -4.14 16.74
N SER A 309 11.82 -2.98 16.30
CA SER A 309 12.37 -1.97 17.22
C SER A 309 11.31 -1.38 18.15
N LEU A 310 10.08 -1.20 17.65
CA LEU A 310 8.94 -0.76 18.46
C LEU A 310 8.54 -1.80 19.50
N THR A 311 8.61 -3.10 19.16
CA THR A 311 8.32 -4.21 20.09
C THR A 311 9.22 -4.15 21.32
N GLU A 312 10.50 -3.80 21.11
CA GLU A 312 11.47 -3.62 22.20
C GLU A 312 11.23 -2.33 22.99
N ALA A 313 10.84 -1.25 22.30
CA ALA A 313 10.73 0.07 22.91
C ALA A 313 9.42 0.32 23.67
N TYR A 314 8.33 -0.36 23.30
CA TYR A 314 6.97 -0.14 23.83
C TYR A 314 6.33 -1.37 24.48
N GLU A 315 7.05 -2.48 24.55
CA GLU A 315 6.67 -3.70 25.31
C GLU A 315 5.26 -4.25 24.98
N GLY A 316 4.73 -3.99 23.79
CA GLY A 316 3.42 -4.46 23.33
C GLY A 316 2.30 -3.42 23.34
N ASN A 317 2.51 -2.22 23.88
CA ASN A 317 1.56 -1.11 23.86
C ASN A 317 1.51 -0.41 22.49
N ILE A 318 1.41 -1.20 21.42
CA ILE A 318 1.52 -0.77 20.03
C ILE A 318 0.22 -1.12 19.30
N LEU A 319 -0.28 -0.20 18.49
CA LEU A 319 -1.33 -0.46 17.51
C LEU A 319 -0.72 -0.55 16.10
N PRO A 320 -0.32 -1.75 15.62
CA PRO A 320 0.08 -1.91 14.23
C PRO A 320 -1.12 -1.85 13.31
N VAL A 321 -0.93 -1.16 12.18
CA VAL A 321 -1.91 -0.99 11.11
C VAL A 321 -1.26 -1.32 9.78
N ILE A 322 -1.72 -2.38 9.12
CA ILE A 322 -1.25 -2.76 7.79
C ILE A 322 -2.24 -2.30 6.75
N MET A 323 -1.75 -1.48 5.82
CA MET A 323 -2.55 -0.92 4.75
C MET A 323 -2.10 -1.45 3.38
N THR A 324 -2.79 -1.01 2.35
CA THR A 324 -2.55 -1.38 0.95
C THR A 324 -1.06 -1.41 0.62
N GLY A 325 -0.63 -2.41 -0.11
CA GLY A 325 0.75 -2.56 -0.54
C GLY A 325 1.06 -3.94 -1.10
N MET A 326 2.13 -4.04 -1.87
CA MET A 326 2.62 -5.27 -2.44
C MET A 326 3.60 -5.97 -1.48
N GLY A 327 3.64 -7.31 -1.52
CA GLY A 327 4.58 -8.11 -0.72
C GLY A 327 4.04 -8.44 0.67
N ASN A 328 4.97 -8.65 1.60
CA ASN A 328 4.69 -9.13 2.96
C ASN A 328 5.50 -8.39 4.04
N ASP A 329 6.09 -7.24 3.72
CA ASP A 329 6.82 -6.44 4.70
C ASP A 329 5.89 -5.98 5.82
N GLY A 330 6.37 -6.04 7.05
CA GLY A 330 5.61 -5.81 8.28
C GLY A 330 5.03 -7.09 8.92
N MET A 331 4.88 -8.20 8.17
CA MET A 331 4.31 -9.44 8.70
C MET A 331 5.18 -10.05 9.83
N LYS A 332 6.50 -10.10 9.65
CA LYS A 332 7.41 -10.62 10.68
C LYS A 332 7.48 -9.72 11.90
N GLY A 333 7.42 -8.40 11.68
CA GLY A 333 7.35 -7.42 12.75
C GLY A 333 6.07 -7.55 13.57
N ILE A 334 4.91 -7.71 12.91
CA ILE A 334 3.63 -7.97 13.59
C ILE A 334 3.67 -9.28 14.36
N LEU A 335 4.25 -10.35 13.81
CA LEU A 335 4.41 -11.61 14.54
C LEU A 335 5.20 -11.42 15.85
N ALA A 336 6.24 -10.57 15.85
CA ALA A 336 6.97 -10.21 17.06
C ALA A 336 6.09 -9.41 18.04
N MET A 337 5.32 -8.43 17.54
CA MET A 337 4.37 -7.64 18.34
C MET A 337 3.25 -8.51 18.94
N LYS A 338 2.71 -9.46 18.18
CA LYS A 338 1.65 -10.39 18.66
C LYS A 338 2.12 -11.25 19.83
N ARG A 339 3.40 -11.62 19.91
CA ARG A 339 3.96 -12.31 21.06
C ARG A 339 3.95 -11.48 22.34
N LYS A 340 3.80 -10.16 22.23
CA LYS A 340 3.63 -9.20 23.33
C LYS A 340 2.17 -8.78 23.55
N GLY A 341 1.23 -9.39 22.83
CA GLY A 341 -0.21 -9.16 23.01
C GLY A 341 -0.76 -7.93 22.31
N CYS A 342 -0.08 -7.35 21.30
CA CYS A 342 -0.62 -6.19 20.59
C CYS A 342 -1.84 -6.53 19.73
N TYR A 343 -2.71 -5.52 19.51
CA TYR A 343 -3.89 -5.60 18.65
C TYR A 343 -3.60 -5.02 17.28
N CYS A 344 -3.81 -5.81 16.23
CA CYS A 344 -3.42 -5.49 14.86
C CYS A 344 -4.64 -5.19 13.98
N LEU A 345 -4.62 -4.04 13.29
CA LEU A 345 -5.59 -3.70 12.24
C LEU A 345 -5.01 -4.00 10.86
N SER A 346 -5.83 -4.58 9.98
CA SER A 346 -5.52 -4.69 8.55
C SER A 346 -6.60 -3.99 7.70
N GLN A 347 -6.18 -3.37 6.60
CA GLN A 347 -7.12 -2.80 5.64
C GLN A 347 -7.83 -3.90 4.86
N THR A 348 -9.16 -3.79 4.70
CA THR A 348 -9.97 -4.78 3.96
C THR A 348 -9.58 -4.86 2.49
N ALA A 349 -9.69 -6.06 1.90
CA ALA A 349 -9.29 -6.36 0.53
C ALA A 349 -9.99 -5.49 -0.52
N ASP A 350 -11.27 -5.18 -0.31
CA ASP A 350 -12.11 -4.40 -1.23
C ASP A 350 -11.75 -2.92 -1.29
N THR A 351 -11.09 -2.40 -0.25
CA THR A 351 -10.62 -1.00 -0.20
C THR A 351 -9.12 -0.85 -0.50
N CYS A 352 -8.37 -1.95 -0.61
CA CYS A 352 -6.97 -1.92 -1.00
C CYS A 352 -6.80 -1.66 -2.50
N THR A 353 -5.83 -0.80 -2.86
CA THR A 353 -5.31 -0.74 -4.23
C THR A 353 -4.62 -2.05 -4.59
N VAL A 354 -3.78 -2.55 -3.68
CA VAL A 354 -3.11 -3.85 -3.76
C VAL A 354 -3.25 -4.57 -2.43
N TYR A 355 -3.97 -5.70 -2.42
CA TYR A 355 -4.15 -6.53 -1.24
C TYR A 355 -3.02 -7.56 -1.15
N GLY A 356 -1.80 -7.10 -0.85
CA GLY A 356 -0.60 -7.93 -0.66
C GLY A 356 -0.15 -7.93 0.79
N MET A 357 0.33 -6.79 1.31
CA MET A 357 0.75 -6.65 2.71
C MET A 357 -0.38 -7.00 3.70
N PRO A 358 -1.62 -6.47 3.58
CA PRO A 358 -2.72 -6.89 4.45
C PRO A 358 -3.04 -8.39 4.31
N ARG A 359 -3.03 -8.92 3.09
CA ARG A 359 -3.27 -10.34 2.83
C ARG A 359 -2.28 -11.24 3.57
N SER A 360 -0.99 -10.90 3.57
CA SER A 360 0.05 -11.70 4.23
C SER A 360 -0.18 -11.81 5.74
N VAL A 361 -0.66 -10.73 6.36
CA VAL A 361 -0.99 -10.67 7.80
C VAL A 361 -2.29 -11.44 8.08
N ASP A 362 -3.29 -11.29 7.21
CA ASP A 362 -4.60 -11.96 7.35
C ASP A 362 -4.49 -13.48 7.17
N GLU A 363 -3.73 -13.95 6.17
CA GLU A 363 -3.49 -15.38 5.93
C GLU A 363 -2.65 -16.02 7.04
N ALA A 364 -1.78 -15.24 7.68
CA ALA A 364 -1.03 -15.68 8.86
C ALA A 364 -1.85 -15.61 10.18
N ALA A 365 -3.12 -15.23 10.13
CA ALA A 365 -4.00 -15.04 11.28
C ALA A 365 -3.42 -14.09 12.35
N LEU A 366 -2.72 -13.05 11.91
CA LEU A 366 -2.09 -12.02 12.76
C LEU A 366 -2.95 -10.75 12.90
N SER A 367 -3.92 -10.56 12.01
CA SER A 367 -4.88 -9.45 12.06
C SER A 367 -5.99 -9.77 13.07
N ASP A 368 -6.25 -8.86 14.00
CA ASP A 368 -7.38 -8.98 14.93
C ASP A 368 -8.66 -8.41 14.33
N GLU A 369 -8.52 -7.33 13.55
CA GLU A 369 -9.65 -6.67 12.91
C GLU A 369 -9.31 -6.21 11.50
N LYS A 370 -10.23 -6.46 10.55
CA LYS A 370 -10.15 -5.97 9.17
C LYS A 370 -11.05 -4.75 9.02
N VAL A 371 -10.46 -3.61 8.69
CA VAL A 371 -11.14 -2.32 8.68
C VAL A 371 -11.11 -1.70 7.28
N PRO A 372 -12.25 -1.29 6.71
CA PRO A 372 -12.27 -0.52 5.46
C PRO A 372 -11.51 0.79 5.59
N LEU A 373 -10.86 1.22 4.52
CA LEU A 373 -10.02 2.44 4.49
C LEU A 373 -10.74 3.66 5.08
N GLU A 374 -12.03 3.83 4.75
CA GLU A 374 -12.86 4.94 5.18
C GLU A 374 -13.10 4.99 6.69
N ARG A 375 -12.95 3.85 7.36
CA ARG A 375 -13.20 3.71 8.80
C ARG A 375 -11.92 3.59 9.63
N LEU A 376 -10.74 3.48 8.97
CA LEU A 376 -9.46 3.26 9.68
C LEU A 376 -9.14 4.39 10.66
N ALA A 377 -9.33 5.65 10.27
CA ALA A 377 -9.06 6.77 11.17
C ALA A 377 -9.95 6.72 12.42
N ASP A 378 -11.26 6.53 12.24
CA ASP A 378 -12.20 6.47 13.36
C ASP A 378 -11.89 5.28 14.28
N ARG A 379 -11.49 4.13 13.69
CA ARG A 379 -11.15 2.95 14.48
C ARG A 379 -9.85 3.12 15.28
N ILE A 380 -8.82 3.76 14.68
CA ILE A 380 -7.58 4.12 15.38
C ILE A 380 -7.89 5.02 16.58
N ILE A 381 -8.71 6.05 16.39
CA ILE A 381 -9.11 6.98 17.45
C ILE A 381 -9.84 6.24 18.57
N SER A 382 -10.87 5.44 18.24
CA SER A 382 -11.67 4.68 19.18
C SER A 382 -10.81 3.75 20.07
N ILE A 383 -9.85 3.03 19.46
CA ILE A 383 -8.95 2.12 20.20
C ILE A 383 -8.03 2.91 21.15
N ILE A 384 -7.48 4.07 20.71
CA ILE A 384 -6.61 4.89 21.56
C ILE A 384 -7.39 5.48 22.74
N GLN A 385 -8.66 5.86 22.54
CA GLN A 385 -9.53 6.42 23.57
C GLN A 385 -10.12 5.39 24.50
N GLY A 386 -10.00 4.09 24.18
CA GLY A 386 -10.58 3.00 24.95
C GLY A 386 -12.08 2.80 24.73
N ASP A 387 -12.64 3.41 23.68
CA ASP A 387 -14.04 3.24 23.25
C ASP A 387 -14.13 1.95 22.39
N VAL A 388 -14.26 0.81 23.03
CA VAL A 388 -14.24 -0.52 22.39
C VAL A 388 -15.62 -1.17 22.42
#